data_a902fcefb68a4875321937761832971d
#
_entry.id   a902fcefb68a4875321937761832971d
#
_cell.length_a   1.000
_cell.length_b   1.000
_cell.length_c   1.000
_cell.angle_alpha   90.00
_cell.angle_beta   90.00
_cell.angle_gamma   90.00
#
_symmetry.space_group_name_H-M   'P 1'
#
loop_
_entity.id
_entity.type
_entity.pdbx_description
1 polymer ?
#
loop_
_entity_poly.entity_id
_entity_poly.type
_entity_poly.pdbx_seq_one_letter_code
_entity_poly.pdbx_strand_id
1 'polypeptide(L)'
;VAYFPSEVGTRIGYNYYSKPGKLEGSSILLVTDRKTENGNMKLDIRSTVFDAREDTTISFDYAVWCDGENFHIDMKSLMGSLNLTGLGEFKITSTDMELPSRMVPGQQLNDASFNLEMTGPIPVTMTSDITNRKVDALETVTTPAGTFECVRVSYDTFTKMAFIKTEGRTVEWYARDIGVVRSESYDKKGKITSIHELMYIKK
;
A
#
# COMPACT_ATOMS: atom_id res chain seq x y z
N VAL A 1 -7.31 11.16 10.48
CA VAL A 1 -6.22 10.34 9.91
C VAL A 1 -5.53 11.16 8.84
N ALA A 2 -4.24 11.44 9.01
CA ALA A 2 -3.63 12.50 8.20
C ALA A 2 -3.40 12.11 6.72
N TYR A 3 -3.12 10.83 6.42
CA TYR A 3 -2.74 10.39 5.07
C TYR A 3 -3.53 9.15 4.62
N PHE A 4 -4.80 9.09 4.99
CA PHE A 4 -5.72 8.04 4.55
C PHE A 4 -7.17 8.56 4.60
N PRO A 5 -8.06 8.14 3.67
CA PRO A 5 -9.47 8.52 3.71
C PRO A 5 -10.14 7.89 4.93
N SER A 6 -10.93 8.66 5.67
CA SER A 6 -11.56 8.18 6.92
C SER A 6 -13.09 8.24 6.91
N GLU A 7 -13.71 8.69 5.82
CA GLU A 7 -15.16 8.74 5.67
C GLU A 7 -15.69 7.45 5.06
N VAL A 8 -16.64 6.79 5.71
CA VAL A 8 -17.31 5.60 5.20
C VAL A 8 -18.02 5.92 3.88
N GLY A 9 -17.88 5.02 2.90
CA GLY A 9 -18.40 5.20 1.55
C GLY A 9 -17.40 5.83 0.58
N THR A 10 -16.29 6.40 1.07
CA THR A 10 -15.26 6.95 0.19
C THR A 10 -14.68 5.86 -0.71
N ARG A 11 -14.67 6.13 -2.01
CA ARG A 11 -14.07 5.27 -3.05
C ARG A 11 -12.93 6.00 -3.71
N ILE A 12 -11.78 5.33 -3.79
CA ILE A 12 -10.59 5.83 -4.46
C ILE A 12 -10.20 4.87 -5.56
N GLY A 13 -10.09 5.36 -6.78
CA GLY A 13 -9.69 4.56 -7.95
C GLY A 13 -8.26 4.85 -8.35
N TYR A 14 -7.51 3.79 -8.64
CA TYR A 14 -6.13 3.83 -9.12
C TYR A 14 -5.97 3.09 -10.43
N ASN A 15 -5.05 3.56 -11.27
CA ASN A 15 -4.53 2.81 -12.41
C ASN A 15 -3.10 2.33 -12.11
N TYR A 16 -2.76 1.18 -12.66
CA TYR A 16 -1.45 0.55 -12.58
C TYR A 16 -0.81 0.46 -13.96
N TYR A 17 0.43 0.88 -14.06
CA TYR A 17 1.20 0.85 -15.31
C TYR A 17 2.53 0.14 -15.06
N SER A 18 2.96 -0.74 -15.97
CA SER A 18 4.31 -1.36 -15.93
C SER A 18 5.40 -0.42 -16.43
N LYS A 19 5.01 0.62 -17.17
CA LYS A 19 5.82 1.73 -17.65
C LYS A 19 4.89 2.86 -18.10
N PRO A 20 5.38 4.10 -18.30
CA PRO A 20 4.53 5.19 -18.78
C PRO A 20 3.70 4.80 -20.00
N GLY A 21 2.37 4.98 -19.90
CA GLY A 21 1.40 4.70 -20.95
C GLY A 21 1.01 3.24 -21.17
N LYS A 22 1.61 2.26 -20.45
CA LYS A 22 1.21 0.85 -20.55
C LYS A 22 0.37 0.43 -19.34
N LEU A 23 -0.95 0.55 -19.47
CA LEU A 23 -1.91 0.12 -18.46
C LEU A 23 -1.86 -1.41 -18.28
N GLU A 24 -1.76 -1.85 -17.03
CA GLU A 24 -1.78 -3.27 -16.64
C GLU A 24 -3.06 -3.62 -15.86
N GLY A 25 -3.72 -2.63 -15.27
CA GLY A 25 -4.94 -2.82 -14.52
C GLY A 25 -5.31 -1.60 -13.69
N SER A 26 -6.30 -1.80 -12.84
CA SER A 26 -6.81 -0.77 -11.94
C SER A 26 -7.20 -1.34 -10.59
N SER A 27 -7.46 -0.49 -9.60
CA SER A 27 -8.10 -0.91 -8.35
C SER A 27 -9.04 0.14 -7.81
N ILE A 28 -9.98 -0.32 -6.99
CA ILE A 28 -10.87 0.52 -6.21
C ILE A 28 -10.67 0.18 -4.74
N LEU A 29 -10.37 1.20 -3.95
CA LEU A 29 -10.37 1.15 -2.51
C LEU A 29 -11.69 1.74 -2.02
N LEU A 30 -12.39 1.05 -1.13
CA LEU A 30 -13.63 1.48 -0.50
C LEU A 30 -13.48 1.43 1.02
N VAL A 31 -13.74 2.54 1.70
CA VAL A 31 -13.90 2.55 3.17
C VAL A 31 -15.28 1.99 3.49
N THR A 32 -15.33 0.79 4.05
CA THR A 32 -16.59 0.08 4.31
C THR A 32 -17.15 0.35 5.70
N ASP A 33 -16.28 0.56 6.69
CA ASP A 33 -16.69 0.82 8.06
C ASP A 33 -15.65 1.67 8.81
N ARG A 34 -16.10 2.32 9.88
CA ARG A 34 -15.26 3.12 10.79
C ARG A 34 -15.72 2.92 12.22
N LYS A 35 -14.81 2.46 13.07
CA LYS A 35 -15.06 2.21 14.49
C LYS A 35 -14.01 2.88 15.36
N THR A 36 -14.36 3.06 16.63
CA THR A 36 -13.39 3.40 17.67
C THR A 36 -13.27 2.20 18.61
N GLU A 37 -12.08 1.62 18.67
CA GLU A 37 -11.77 0.47 19.53
C GLU A 37 -10.59 0.85 20.43
N ASN A 38 -10.76 0.75 21.75
CA ASN A 38 -9.72 1.07 22.76
C ASN A 38 -9.09 2.48 22.58
N GLY A 39 -9.89 3.45 22.14
CA GLY A 39 -9.41 4.81 21.88
C GLY A 39 -8.76 5.03 20.51
N ASN A 40 -8.53 3.97 19.75
CA ASN A 40 -7.96 4.01 18.41
C ASN A 40 -9.08 4.02 17.35
N MET A 41 -8.85 4.74 16.26
CA MET A 41 -9.73 4.66 15.10
C MET A 41 -9.33 3.46 14.25
N LYS A 42 -10.30 2.59 13.96
CA LYS A 42 -10.15 1.48 13.02
C LYS A 42 -11.03 1.72 11.81
N LEU A 43 -10.49 1.48 10.63
CA LEU A 43 -11.21 1.52 9.35
C LEU A 43 -11.14 0.15 8.71
N ASP A 44 -12.28 -0.35 8.25
CA ASP A 44 -12.35 -1.55 7.44
C ASP A 44 -12.38 -1.11 5.96
N ILE A 45 -11.51 -1.72 5.18
CA ILE A 45 -11.25 -1.33 3.79
C ILE A 45 -11.49 -2.53 2.89
N ARG A 46 -12.23 -2.33 1.81
CA ARG A 46 -12.30 -3.28 0.69
C ARG A 46 -11.47 -2.79 -0.47
N SER A 47 -10.56 -3.63 -0.95
CA SER A 47 -9.81 -3.40 -2.17
C SER A 47 -10.27 -4.38 -3.25
N THR A 48 -10.60 -3.87 -4.43
CA THR A 48 -10.93 -4.68 -5.61
C THR A 48 -9.96 -4.32 -6.72
N VAL A 49 -9.30 -5.31 -7.28
CA VAL A 49 -8.29 -5.17 -8.33
C VAL A 49 -8.84 -5.74 -9.63
N PHE A 50 -8.60 -5.04 -10.72
CA PHE A 50 -9.03 -5.38 -12.06
C PHE A 50 -7.82 -5.50 -13.00
N ASP A 51 -7.89 -6.37 -13.98
CA ASP A 51 -6.91 -6.42 -15.07
C ASP A 51 -7.13 -5.29 -16.10
N ALA A 52 -6.29 -5.23 -17.12
CA ALA A 52 -6.38 -4.20 -18.16
C ALA A 52 -7.67 -4.29 -19.03
N ARG A 53 -8.46 -5.37 -18.90
CA ARG A 53 -9.75 -5.55 -19.58
C ARG A 53 -10.95 -5.25 -18.67
N GLU A 54 -10.66 -4.74 -17.45
CA GLU A 54 -11.63 -4.46 -16.40
C GLU A 54 -12.28 -5.72 -15.79
N ASP A 55 -11.69 -6.91 -15.98
CA ASP A 55 -12.11 -8.11 -15.29
C ASP A 55 -11.58 -8.11 -13.86
N THR A 56 -12.45 -8.43 -12.88
CA THR A 56 -12.02 -8.53 -11.47
C THR A 56 -11.05 -9.69 -11.30
N THR A 57 -9.84 -9.38 -10.84
CA THR A 57 -8.80 -10.39 -10.55
C THR A 57 -8.85 -10.85 -9.10
N ILE A 58 -9.02 -9.92 -8.17
CA ILE A 58 -9.12 -10.20 -6.74
C ILE A 58 -9.90 -9.10 -6.02
N SER A 59 -10.62 -9.49 -4.96
CA SER A 59 -11.23 -8.57 -4.00
C SER A 59 -10.94 -9.08 -2.59
N PHE A 60 -10.49 -8.18 -1.70
CA PHE A 60 -10.14 -8.52 -0.33
C PHE A 60 -10.42 -7.38 0.63
N ASP A 61 -10.66 -7.75 1.89
CA ASP A 61 -10.90 -6.79 2.97
C ASP A 61 -9.70 -6.78 3.91
N TYR A 62 -9.33 -5.59 4.40
CA TYR A 62 -8.27 -5.44 5.42
C TYR A 62 -8.59 -4.27 6.34
N ALA A 63 -7.93 -4.25 7.47
CA ALA A 63 -8.08 -3.18 8.45
C ALA A 63 -6.86 -2.25 8.45
N VAL A 64 -7.14 -1.01 8.77
CA VAL A 64 -6.14 0.00 9.10
C VAL A 64 -6.55 0.68 10.40
N TRP A 65 -5.61 1.16 11.17
CA TRP A 65 -5.94 1.82 12.43
C TRP A 65 -5.05 3.04 12.70
N CYS A 66 -5.52 3.94 13.54
CA CYS A 66 -4.82 5.16 13.91
C CYS A 66 -4.94 5.37 15.41
N ASP A 67 -3.80 5.53 16.08
CA ASP A 67 -3.69 5.81 17.52
C ASP A 67 -3.72 7.30 17.85
N GLY A 68 -3.95 8.15 16.87
CA GLY A 68 -3.92 9.62 16.97
C GLY A 68 -2.60 10.24 16.50
N GLU A 69 -1.49 9.52 16.58
CA GLU A 69 -0.17 9.97 16.13
C GLU A 69 0.25 9.31 14.81
N ASN A 70 0.03 8.01 14.71
CA ASN A 70 0.43 7.20 13.55
C ASN A 70 -0.77 6.51 12.92
N PHE A 71 -0.67 6.34 11.62
CA PHE A 71 -1.54 5.48 10.83
C PHE A 71 -0.80 4.17 10.59
N HIS A 72 -1.47 3.05 10.82
CA HIS A 72 -0.92 1.71 10.72
C HIS A 72 -1.70 0.88 9.72
N ILE A 73 -1.00 0.22 8.81
CA ILE A 73 -1.58 -0.80 7.95
C ILE A 73 -1.37 -2.15 8.65
N ASP A 74 -2.47 -2.81 9.01
CA ASP A 74 -2.45 -4.16 9.59
C ASP A 74 -2.06 -5.17 8.51
N MET A 75 -0.77 -5.45 8.40
CA MET A 75 -0.19 -6.37 7.41
C MET A 75 -0.73 -7.80 7.60
N LYS A 76 -1.03 -8.22 8.83
CA LYS A 76 -1.60 -9.53 9.10
C LYS A 76 -3.04 -9.62 8.58
N SER A 77 -3.85 -8.58 8.79
CA SER A 77 -5.20 -8.47 8.24
C SER A 77 -5.16 -8.46 6.71
N LEU A 78 -4.29 -7.64 6.13
CA LEU A 78 -4.11 -7.54 4.68
C LEU A 78 -3.77 -8.90 4.05
N MET A 79 -2.80 -9.62 4.59
CA MET A 79 -2.37 -10.90 4.04
C MET A 79 -3.37 -12.03 4.34
N GLY A 80 -4.00 -12.02 5.52
CA GLY A 80 -4.99 -13.03 5.92
C GLY A 80 -6.29 -12.97 5.13
N SER A 81 -6.61 -11.83 4.54
CA SER A 81 -7.80 -11.66 3.68
C SER A 81 -7.58 -12.14 2.25
N LEU A 82 -6.34 -12.33 1.82
CA LEU A 82 -6.03 -13.01 0.58
C LEU A 82 -6.48 -14.46 0.71
N ASN A 83 -7.44 -14.88 -0.12
CA ASN A 83 -7.98 -16.24 -0.06
C ASN A 83 -6.94 -17.26 -0.52
N LEU A 84 -6.11 -17.71 0.42
CA LEU A 84 -5.09 -18.73 0.22
C LEU A 84 -5.61 -20.15 0.55
N THR A 85 -6.95 -20.30 0.70
CA THR A 85 -7.58 -21.58 0.98
C THR A 85 -7.29 -22.59 -0.12
N GLY A 86 -6.84 -23.78 0.29
CA GLY A 86 -6.40 -24.83 -0.65
C GLY A 86 -4.89 -24.88 -0.92
N LEU A 87 -4.11 -23.87 -0.51
CA LEU A 87 -2.67 -23.86 -0.65
C LEU A 87 -1.90 -24.41 0.57
N GLY A 88 -2.61 -24.68 1.68
CA GLY A 88 -2.05 -25.19 2.93
C GLY A 88 -2.24 -24.22 4.10
N GLU A 89 -1.57 -24.50 5.21
CA GLU A 89 -1.52 -23.60 6.36
C GLU A 89 -0.46 -22.51 6.12
N PHE A 90 -0.74 -21.30 6.60
CA PHE A 90 0.21 -20.20 6.49
C PHE A 90 0.37 -19.47 7.83
N LYS A 91 1.58 -18.99 8.06
CA LYS A 91 1.96 -18.17 9.20
C LYS A 91 2.48 -16.83 8.68
N ILE A 92 1.93 -15.75 9.22
CA ILE A 92 2.36 -14.39 8.90
C ILE A 92 3.00 -13.78 10.13
N THR A 93 4.20 -13.23 9.96
CA THR A 93 4.87 -12.38 10.95
C THR A 93 5.16 -11.05 10.27
N SER A 94 4.75 -9.93 10.86
CA SER A 94 4.93 -8.61 10.27
C SER A 94 5.32 -7.58 11.32
N THR A 95 6.01 -6.54 10.86
CA THR A 95 6.05 -5.23 11.51
C THR A 95 5.17 -4.33 10.66
N ASP A 96 4.21 -3.64 11.29
CA ASP A 96 3.25 -2.81 10.57
C ASP A 96 3.95 -1.62 9.90
N MET A 97 3.43 -1.24 8.74
CA MET A 97 3.86 -0.02 8.09
C MET A 97 3.19 1.18 8.76
N GLU A 98 3.99 2.02 9.37
CA GLU A 98 3.53 3.22 10.06
C GLU A 98 3.73 4.47 9.20
N LEU A 99 2.74 5.36 9.22
CA LEU A 99 2.81 6.70 8.65
C LEU A 99 2.44 7.72 9.73
N PRO A 100 3.38 8.56 10.19
CA PRO A 100 3.10 9.61 11.15
C PRO A 100 2.03 10.59 10.64
N SER A 101 1.19 11.08 11.52
CA SER A 101 0.17 12.10 11.19
C SER A 101 0.79 13.43 10.73
N ARG A 102 2.06 13.64 11.05
CA ARG A 102 2.86 14.78 10.57
C ARG A 102 4.19 14.26 10.02
N MET A 103 4.39 14.46 8.74
CA MET A 103 5.63 14.16 8.05
C MET A 103 6.31 15.44 7.58
N VAL A 104 7.63 15.55 7.82
CA VAL A 104 8.44 16.71 7.42
C VAL A 104 9.68 16.27 6.65
N PRO A 105 10.13 17.03 5.64
CA PRO A 105 11.32 16.71 4.87
C PRO A 105 12.55 16.45 5.76
N GLY A 106 13.30 15.39 5.45
CA GLY A 106 14.44 14.93 6.21
C GLY A 106 14.13 13.92 7.32
N GLN A 107 12.85 13.72 7.68
CA GLN A 107 12.44 12.75 8.70
C GLN A 107 12.69 11.33 8.21
N GLN A 108 13.33 10.51 9.06
CA GLN A 108 13.39 9.06 8.90
C GLN A 108 12.12 8.45 9.46
N LEU A 109 11.59 7.44 8.78
CA LEU A 109 10.44 6.66 9.20
C LEU A 109 10.88 5.26 9.61
N ASN A 110 10.09 4.60 10.47
CA ASN A 110 10.39 3.23 10.89
C ASN A 110 10.35 2.27 9.70
N ASP A 111 11.28 1.33 9.67
CA ASP A 111 11.27 0.24 8.70
C ASP A 111 10.06 -0.67 8.94
N ALA A 112 9.66 -1.38 7.90
CA ALA A 112 8.58 -2.36 7.96
C ALA A 112 9.05 -3.67 7.32
N SER A 113 8.48 -4.78 7.76
CA SER A 113 8.79 -6.09 7.19
C SER A 113 7.59 -7.01 7.26
N PHE A 114 7.56 -7.99 6.36
CA PHE A 114 6.66 -9.12 6.53
C PHE A 114 7.34 -10.43 6.12
N ASN A 115 6.95 -11.50 6.80
CA ASN A 115 7.35 -12.87 6.50
C ASN A 115 6.09 -13.72 6.39
N LEU A 116 5.94 -14.40 5.25
CA LEU A 116 4.90 -15.38 4.99
C LEU A 116 5.56 -16.76 4.87
N GLU A 117 5.18 -17.67 5.74
CA GLU A 117 5.54 -19.07 5.68
C GLU A 117 4.30 -19.90 5.34
N MET A 118 4.33 -20.59 4.23
CA MET A 118 3.26 -21.47 3.80
C MET A 118 3.72 -22.92 3.86
N THR A 119 2.98 -23.74 4.62
CA THR A 119 3.22 -25.17 4.76
C THR A 119 2.14 -25.94 4.01
N GLY A 120 2.54 -26.85 3.14
CA GLY A 120 1.62 -27.62 2.30
C GLY A 120 2.38 -28.51 1.33
N PRO A 121 1.72 -29.04 0.29
CA PRO A 121 2.37 -29.85 -0.73
C PRO A 121 3.53 -29.14 -1.42
N ILE A 122 3.48 -27.81 -1.51
CA ILE A 122 4.57 -26.97 -2.01
C ILE A 122 4.82 -25.90 -0.96
N PRO A 123 5.81 -26.09 -0.07
CA PRO A 123 6.13 -25.08 0.94
C PRO A 123 6.75 -23.84 0.27
N VAL A 124 6.25 -22.65 0.65
CA VAL A 124 6.77 -21.38 0.16
C VAL A 124 7.05 -20.45 1.33
N THR A 125 8.23 -19.85 1.32
CA THR A 125 8.55 -18.74 2.23
C THR A 125 8.74 -17.48 1.40
N MET A 126 8.09 -16.40 1.81
CA MET A 126 8.25 -15.07 1.24
C MET A 126 8.58 -14.08 2.35
N THR A 127 9.66 -13.36 2.18
CA THR A 127 10.03 -12.23 3.06
C THR A 127 10.07 -10.96 2.25
N SER A 128 9.63 -9.86 2.84
CA SER A 128 9.77 -8.53 2.25
C SER A 128 10.17 -7.53 3.32
N ASP A 129 11.28 -6.84 3.08
CA ASP A 129 11.81 -5.78 3.93
C ASP A 129 11.63 -4.44 3.21
N ILE A 130 11.11 -3.47 3.94
CA ILE A 130 10.93 -2.09 3.51
C ILE A 130 11.82 -1.25 4.43
N THR A 131 12.91 -0.73 3.90
CA THR A 131 13.98 -0.11 4.68
C THR A 131 14.35 1.27 4.15
N ASN A 132 15.15 2.02 4.91
CA ASN A 132 15.61 3.35 4.54
C ASN A 132 14.45 4.31 4.21
N ARG A 133 13.34 4.18 4.92
CA ARG A 133 12.14 5.00 4.70
C ARG A 133 12.41 6.43 5.13
N LYS A 134 12.19 7.37 4.22
CA LYS A 134 12.51 8.78 4.43
C LYS A 134 11.48 9.70 3.77
N VAL A 135 11.14 10.78 4.47
CA VAL A 135 10.42 11.92 3.90
C VAL A 135 11.41 12.80 3.14
N ASP A 136 11.28 12.86 1.82
CA ASP A 136 12.23 13.58 0.96
C ASP A 136 11.87 15.05 0.78
N ALA A 137 10.61 15.36 0.47
CA ALA A 137 10.17 16.70 0.09
C ALA A 137 8.66 16.91 0.29
N LEU A 138 8.23 18.17 0.18
CA LEU A 138 6.85 18.55 -0.10
C LEU A 138 6.77 18.96 -1.57
N GLU A 139 5.82 18.41 -2.30
CA GLU A 139 5.67 18.61 -3.75
C GLU A 139 4.21 18.68 -4.15
N THR A 140 3.92 19.45 -5.19
CA THR A 140 2.60 19.47 -5.83
C THR A 140 2.56 18.39 -6.91
N VAL A 141 1.57 17.51 -6.86
CA VAL A 141 1.38 16.42 -7.83
C VAL A 141 0.02 16.55 -8.49
N THR A 142 0.01 16.49 -9.83
CA THR A 142 -1.22 16.49 -10.63
C THR A 142 -1.46 15.11 -11.22
N THR A 143 -2.69 14.61 -11.03
CA THR A 143 -3.19 13.34 -11.56
C THR A 143 -4.55 13.57 -12.23
N PRO A 144 -5.16 12.59 -12.88
CA PRO A 144 -6.54 12.71 -13.38
C PRO A 144 -7.59 13.08 -12.31
N ALA A 145 -7.32 12.74 -11.03
CA ALA A 145 -8.20 13.10 -9.91
C ALA A 145 -8.10 14.57 -9.48
N GLY A 146 -7.05 15.28 -9.87
CA GLY A 146 -6.81 16.68 -9.50
C GLY A 146 -5.34 16.96 -9.15
N THR A 147 -5.13 18.13 -8.52
CA THR A 147 -3.82 18.61 -8.08
C THR A 147 -3.76 18.63 -6.57
N PHE A 148 -2.70 18.07 -5.99
CA PHE A 148 -2.57 17.79 -4.56
C PHE A 148 -1.22 18.27 -4.02
N GLU A 149 -1.23 18.88 -2.84
CA GLU A 149 -0.03 19.09 -2.03
C GLU A 149 0.34 17.78 -1.34
N CYS A 150 1.49 17.23 -1.68
CA CYS A 150 1.92 15.90 -1.26
C CYS A 150 3.21 15.94 -0.43
N VAL A 151 3.31 14.97 0.47
CA VAL A 151 4.56 14.58 1.08
C VAL A 151 5.15 13.45 0.25
N ARG A 152 6.38 13.61 -0.24
CA ARG A 152 7.12 12.57 -0.94
C ARG A 152 7.91 11.73 0.05
N VAL A 153 7.67 10.42 0.03
CA VAL A 153 8.38 9.42 0.82
C VAL A 153 9.09 8.45 -0.12
N SER A 154 10.34 8.12 0.16
CA SER A 154 11.05 7.07 -0.55
C SER A 154 11.54 5.99 0.39
N TYR A 155 11.71 4.77 -0.14
CA TYR A 155 12.21 3.62 0.60
C TYR A 155 12.78 2.55 -0.33
N ASP A 156 13.61 1.69 0.22
CA ASP A 156 14.16 0.54 -0.47
C ASP A 156 13.32 -0.70 -0.15
N THR A 157 13.17 -1.59 -1.13
CA THR A 157 12.44 -2.85 -0.98
C THR A 157 13.37 -4.02 -1.30
N PHE A 158 13.34 -5.02 -0.44
CA PHE A 158 13.99 -6.30 -0.68
C PHE A 158 12.96 -7.40 -0.46
N THR A 159 12.64 -8.14 -1.52
CA THR A 159 11.71 -9.28 -1.44
C THR A 159 12.43 -10.54 -1.86
N LYS A 160 12.28 -11.59 -1.05
CA LYS A 160 12.76 -12.93 -1.34
C LYS A 160 11.57 -13.88 -1.31
N MET A 161 11.38 -14.63 -2.40
CA MET A 161 10.39 -15.70 -2.50
C MET A 161 11.08 -16.93 -3.09
N ALA A 162 11.19 -17.97 -2.28
CA ALA A 162 12.01 -19.17 -2.59
C ALA A 162 13.46 -18.78 -2.96
N PHE A 163 13.86 -18.99 -4.20
CA PHE A 163 15.19 -18.62 -4.72
C PHE A 163 15.21 -17.30 -5.51
N ILE A 164 14.04 -16.67 -5.71
CA ILE A 164 13.92 -15.39 -6.41
C ILE A 164 14.15 -14.27 -5.40
N LYS A 165 15.03 -13.33 -5.74
CA LYS A 165 15.29 -12.11 -4.99
C LYS A 165 15.01 -10.91 -5.87
N THR A 166 14.26 -9.96 -5.35
CA THR A 166 13.95 -8.70 -6.02
C THR A 166 14.35 -7.55 -5.11
N GLU A 167 15.11 -6.63 -5.66
CA GLU A 167 15.55 -5.40 -4.99
C GLU A 167 15.08 -4.21 -5.80
N GLY A 168 14.63 -3.17 -5.11
CA GLY A 168 14.15 -1.97 -5.76
C GLY A 168 14.05 -0.79 -4.81
N ARG A 169 13.64 0.33 -5.36
CA ARG A 169 13.29 1.54 -4.63
C ARG A 169 11.89 1.96 -5.01
N THR A 170 11.13 2.44 -4.04
CA THR A 170 9.80 3.01 -4.27
C THR A 170 9.77 4.46 -3.79
N VAL A 171 9.06 5.28 -4.55
CA VAL A 171 8.76 6.67 -4.21
C VAL A 171 7.26 6.85 -4.21
N GLU A 172 6.71 7.39 -3.14
CA GLU A 172 5.27 7.60 -2.97
C GLU A 172 4.97 9.05 -2.59
N TRP A 173 3.89 9.57 -3.13
CA TRP A 173 3.38 10.90 -2.82
C TRP A 173 2.04 10.77 -2.09
N TYR A 174 2.04 11.24 -0.85
CA TYR A 174 0.89 11.17 0.06
C TYR A 174 0.23 12.52 0.20
N ALA A 175 -1.08 12.60 -0.07
CA ALA A 175 -1.89 13.78 0.24
C ALA A 175 -2.75 13.54 1.50
N ARG A 176 -3.01 14.62 2.25
CA ARG A 176 -3.85 14.57 3.45
C ARG A 176 -5.26 14.11 3.10
N ASP A 177 -5.84 13.28 3.98
CA ASP A 177 -7.19 12.71 3.91
C ASP A 177 -7.49 11.90 2.63
N ILE A 178 -6.46 11.61 1.84
CA ILE A 178 -6.56 10.87 0.57
C ILE A 178 -5.69 9.62 0.60
N GLY A 179 -4.44 9.73 1.02
CA GLY A 179 -3.45 8.67 0.97
C GLY A 179 -2.51 8.84 -0.21
N VAL A 180 -2.11 7.73 -0.82
CA VAL A 180 -1.20 7.74 -1.97
C VAL A 180 -1.88 8.38 -3.17
N VAL A 181 -1.28 9.40 -3.74
CA VAL A 181 -1.71 10.08 -4.97
C VAL A 181 -0.98 9.49 -6.18
N ARG A 182 0.29 9.16 -5.99
CA ARG A 182 1.14 8.52 -6.98
C ARG A 182 2.18 7.65 -6.28
N SER A 183 2.55 6.53 -6.90
CA SER A 183 3.66 5.68 -6.47
C SER A 183 4.45 5.23 -7.70
N GLU A 184 5.76 5.22 -7.59
CA GLU A 184 6.68 4.75 -8.63
C GLU A 184 7.68 3.79 -8.03
N SER A 185 7.78 2.58 -8.61
CA SER A 185 8.80 1.60 -8.23
C SER A 185 9.87 1.48 -9.29
N TYR A 186 11.09 1.31 -8.85
CA TYR A 186 12.29 1.24 -9.67
C TYR A 186 13.07 -0.04 -9.35
N ASP A 187 13.65 -0.67 -10.35
CA ASP A 187 14.64 -1.73 -10.15
C ASP A 187 15.97 -1.14 -9.64
N LYS A 188 16.91 -2.01 -9.28
CA LYS A 188 18.24 -1.62 -8.83
C LYS A 188 19.10 -0.86 -9.88
N LYS A 189 18.63 -0.79 -11.13
CA LYS A 189 19.27 -0.02 -12.20
C LYS A 189 18.60 1.35 -12.39
N GLY A 190 17.59 1.67 -11.56
CA GLY A 190 16.82 2.91 -11.66
C GLY A 190 15.77 2.93 -12.78
N LYS A 191 15.43 1.77 -13.36
CA LYS A 191 14.38 1.67 -14.37
C LYS A 191 13.03 1.51 -13.67
N ILE A 192 12.03 2.28 -14.12
CA ILE A 192 10.64 2.16 -13.64
C ILE A 192 10.11 0.76 -13.95
N THR A 193 9.57 0.11 -12.94
CA THR A 193 8.95 -1.22 -12.98
C THR A 193 7.44 -1.17 -12.76
N SER A 194 6.95 -0.18 -12.02
CA SER A 194 5.52 0.07 -11.86
C SER A 194 5.22 1.52 -11.52
N ILE A 195 4.04 1.97 -11.92
CA ILE A 195 3.47 3.26 -11.54
C ILE A 195 2.04 3.01 -11.07
N HIS A 196 1.68 3.55 -9.92
CA HIS A 196 0.29 3.67 -9.46
C HIS A 196 -0.11 5.14 -9.50
N GLU A 197 -1.27 5.43 -10.03
CA GLU A 197 -1.76 6.80 -10.17
C GLU A 197 -3.22 6.92 -9.77
N LEU A 198 -3.51 7.93 -8.97
CA LEU A 198 -4.84 8.25 -8.51
C LEU A 198 -5.68 8.80 -9.66
N MET A 199 -6.81 8.14 -9.95
CA MET A 199 -7.68 8.48 -11.07
C MET A 199 -8.91 9.26 -10.65
N TYR A 200 -9.50 8.93 -9.49
CA TYR A 200 -10.66 9.63 -8.94
C TYR A 200 -10.83 9.38 -7.45
N ILE A 201 -11.56 10.29 -6.81
CA ILE A 201 -12.08 10.18 -5.45
C ILE A 201 -13.58 10.43 -5.54
N LYS A 202 -14.39 9.53 -4.96
CA LYS A 202 -15.84 9.65 -4.86
C LYS A 202 -16.27 9.38 -3.42
N LYS A 203 -17.16 10.22 -2.92
CA LYS A 203 -17.84 10.07 -1.63
C LYS A 203 -19.25 9.54 -1.84
#